data_8b81ccee859518f182aaffe0a3647efd
#
_entry.id   8b81ccee859518f182aaffe0a3647efd
#
_cell.length_a   1.000
_cell.length_b   1.000
_cell.length_c   1.000
_cell.angle_alpha   90.00
_cell.angle_beta   90.00
_cell.angle_gamma   90.00
#
_symmetry.space_group_name_H-M   'P 1'
#
loop_
_entity.id
_entity.type
_entity.pdbx_description
1 polymer ?
#
loop_
_entity_poly.entity_id
_entity_poly.type
_entity_poly.pdbx_seq_one_letter_code
_entity_poly.pdbx_strand_id
1 'polypeptide(L)'
;MSPFAKKLPFKFTELHGALILIIFHVVGIVGLSSSIRPYMIELTSFNLLLSLFVLLAFHPKYSPRFFVFAITSFLIGFGAEWLGVHTGYLFGDYAYGSVLGIKLDDIPLIIGVNWVMLSIVCGEIVSSFIHPKALRAILAALLMTGLDYLIEPVAINLGYWHWQSSEIPLSNYASWFIVALPLQFLYQWSRSGNNPLAKWLFLSQVLFFIALQVL
;
A
#
# COMPACT_ATOMS: atom_id res chain seq x y z
N MET A 1 13.89 1.03 -17.49
CA MET A 1 14.52 -0.06 -16.70
C MET A 1 15.41 0.59 -15.66
N SER A 2 15.19 0.32 -14.36
CA SER A 2 15.95 0.96 -13.29
C SER A 2 17.44 0.60 -13.35
N PRO A 3 18.34 1.43 -12.78
CA PRO A 3 19.77 1.10 -12.69
C PRO A 3 20.05 -0.23 -11.98
N PHE A 4 19.16 -0.64 -11.09
CA PHE A 4 19.26 -1.89 -10.34
C PHE A 4 18.97 -3.11 -11.23
N ALA A 5 17.89 -3.07 -12.02
CA ALA A 5 17.53 -4.18 -12.91
C ALA A 5 18.57 -4.45 -14.02
N LYS A 6 19.40 -3.44 -14.35
CA LYS A 6 20.52 -3.58 -15.30
C LYS A 6 21.73 -4.36 -14.75
N LYS A 7 21.84 -4.49 -13.42
CA LYS A 7 22.97 -5.16 -12.75
C LYS A 7 22.73 -6.64 -12.44
N LEU A 8 21.51 -7.12 -12.67
CA LEU A 8 21.20 -8.53 -12.45
C LEU A 8 21.82 -9.40 -13.55
N PRO A 9 22.30 -10.63 -13.24
CA PRO A 9 22.93 -11.53 -14.18
C PRO A 9 21.99 -12.06 -15.27
N PHE A 10 20.69 -11.81 -15.15
CA PHE A 10 19.66 -12.09 -16.16
C PHE A 10 18.83 -10.83 -16.43
N LYS A 11 18.23 -10.72 -17.62
CA LYS A 11 17.33 -9.59 -17.94
C LYS A 11 16.04 -9.71 -17.13
N PHE A 12 16.01 -9.03 -15.98
CA PHE A 12 14.77 -8.90 -15.18
C PHE A 12 13.83 -7.91 -15.88
N THR A 13 12.80 -8.43 -16.54
CA THR A 13 11.86 -7.65 -17.37
C THR A 13 10.61 -7.29 -16.58
N GLU A 14 9.80 -6.33 -17.12
CA GLU A 14 8.47 -6.00 -16.58
C GLU A 14 7.60 -7.25 -16.39
N LEU A 15 7.64 -8.18 -17.35
CA LEU A 15 6.88 -9.43 -17.25
C LEU A 15 7.27 -10.26 -16.03
N HIS A 16 8.57 -10.38 -15.74
CA HIS A 16 9.01 -11.12 -14.54
C HIS A 16 8.52 -10.45 -13.25
N GLY A 17 8.60 -9.10 -13.17
CA GLY A 17 8.08 -8.37 -12.02
C GLY A 17 6.56 -8.51 -11.87
N ALA A 18 5.83 -8.41 -12.95
CA ALA A 18 4.38 -8.60 -12.96
C ALA A 18 3.97 -10.02 -12.53
N LEU A 19 4.66 -11.05 -13.06
CA LEU A 19 4.41 -12.45 -12.67
C LEU A 19 4.68 -12.68 -11.18
N ILE A 20 5.75 -12.13 -10.62
CA ILE A 20 6.00 -12.24 -9.18
C ILE A 20 4.84 -11.64 -8.39
N LEU A 21 4.42 -10.42 -8.71
CA LEU A 21 3.31 -9.78 -8.02
C LEU A 21 2.03 -10.60 -8.11
N ILE A 22 1.65 -11.06 -9.31
CA ILE A 22 0.44 -11.85 -9.55
C ILE A 22 0.51 -13.18 -8.79
N ILE A 23 1.61 -13.92 -8.93
CA ILE A 23 1.76 -15.24 -8.29
C ILE A 23 1.62 -15.14 -6.77
N PHE A 24 2.32 -14.18 -6.14
CA PHE A 24 2.27 -14.04 -4.68
C PHE A 24 0.89 -13.61 -4.18
N HIS A 25 0.16 -12.78 -4.92
CA HIS A 25 -1.22 -12.44 -4.57
C HIS A 25 -2.17 -13.64 -4.77
N VAL A 26 -2.03 -14.41 -5.86
CA VAL A 26 -2.83 -15.62 -6.08
C VAL A 26 -2.55 -16.68 -5.02
N VAL A 27 -1.27 -16.92 -4.69
CA VAL A 27 -0.89 -17.81 -3.58
C VAL A 27 -1.48 -17.33 -2.26
N GLY A 28 -1.48 -16.01 -2.03
CA GLY A 28 -2.12 -15.40 -0.87
C GLY A 28 -3.62 -15.69 -0.82
N ILE A 29 -4.36 -15.48 -1.92
CA ILE A 29 -5.80 -15.78 -2.00
C ILE A 29 -6.05 -17.26 -1.67
N VAL A 30 -5.37 -18.18 -2.35
CA VAL A 30 -5.55 -19.63 -2.15
C VAL A 30 -5.21 -20.03 -0.71
N GLY A 31 -4.08 -19.55 -0.18
CA GLY A 31 -3.63 -19.90 1.15
C GLY A 31 -4.54 -19.35 2.26
N LEU A 32 -4.98 -18.09 2.14
CA LEU A 32 -5.88 -17.46 3.11
C LEU A 32 -7.31 -18.05 3.08
N SER A 33 -7.69 -18.64 1.97
CA SER A 33 -8.99 -19.34 1.80
C SER A 33 -8.91 -20.83 2.13
N SER A 34 -7.79 -21.32 2.65
CA SER A 34 -7.55 -22.74 2.92
C SER A 34 -7.22 -23.03 4.39
N SER A 35 -6.99 -24.31 4.73
CA SER A 35 -6.61 -24.75 6.08
C SER A 35 -5.27 -24.20 6.57
N ILE A 36 -4.40 -23.72 5.67
CA ILE A 36 -3.11 -23.10 6.04
C ILE A 36 -3.22 -21.58 6.32
N ARG A 37 -4.44 -21.04 6.37
CA ARG A 37 -4.72 -19.62 6.65
C ARG A 37 -3.90 -19.03 7.82
N PRO A 38 -3.76 -19.69 9.00
CA PRO A 38 -3.00 -19.11 10.10
C PRO A 38 -1.54 -18.79 9.76
N TYR A 39 -0.90 -19.65 8.97
CA TYR A 39 0.48 -19.42 8.51
C TYR A 39 0.56 -18.35 7.42
N MET A 40 -0.46 -18.28 6.55
CA MET A 40 -0.49 -17.30 5.46
C MET A 40 -0.71 -15.87 5.96
N ILE A 41 -1.47 -15.69 7.03
CA ILE A 41 -1.68 -14.37 7.67
C ILE A 41 -0.33 -13.79 8.12
N GLU A 42 0.54 -14.58 8.73
CA GLU A 42 1.85 -14.14 9.21
C GLU A 42 2.81 -13.72 8.06
N LEU A 43 2.56 -14.21 6.85
CA LEU A 43 3.35 -13.85 5.66
C LEU A 43 2.91 -12.52 5.01
N THR A 44 1.90 -11.85 5.53
CA THR A 44 1.39 -10.59 4.95
C THR A 44 2.46 -9.51 4.90
N SER A 45 3.19 -9.30 5.99
CA SER A 45 4.27 -8.30 6.03
C SER A 45 5.38 -8.63 5.02
N PHE A 46 5.70 -9.90 4.84
CA PHE A 46 6.65 -10.34 3.80
C PHE A 46 6.13 -10.01 2.40
N ASN A 47 4.85 -10.29 2.10
CA ASN A 47 4.26 -10.00 0.79
C ASN A 47 4.23 -8.48 0.50
N LEU A 48 3.94 -7.66 1.50
CA LEU A 48 4.00 -6.19 1.36
C LEU A 48 5.42 -5.70 1.07
N LEU A 49 6.42 -6.20 1.80
CA LEU A 49 7.84 -5.87 1.55
C LEU A 49 8.30 -6.35 0.17
N LEU A 50 7.93 -7.55 -0.24
CA LEU A 50 8.24 -8.09 -1.56
C LEU A 50 7.60 -7.24 -2.65
N SER A 51 6.34 -6.85 -2.48
CA SER A 51 5.59 -6.01 -3.43
C SER A 51 6.26 -4.65 -3.58
N LEU A 52 6.63 -3.99 -2.46
CA LEU A 52 7.39 -2.74 -2.51
C LEU A 52 8.75 -2.94 -3.17
N PHE A 53 9.50 -3.99 -2.82
CA PHE A 53 10.80 -4.27 -3.42
C PHE A 53 10.71 -4.43 -4.94
N VAL A 54 9.74 -5.22 -5.43
CA VAL A 54 9.51 -5.41 -6.87
C VAL A 54 9.11 -4.09 -7.53
N LEU A 55 8.22 -3.30 -6.91
CA LEU A 55 7.83 -1.97 -7.39
C LEU A 55 9.05 -1.05 -7.50
N LEU A 56 9.89 -0.99 -6.46
CA LEU A 56 11.10 -0.18 -6.44
C LEU A 56 12.14 -0.65 -7.45
N ALA A 57 12.30 -1.96 -7.67
CA ALA A 57 13.24 -2.49 -8.68
C ALA A 57 12.99 -1.92 -10.09
N PHE A 58 11.76 -1.49 -10.38
CA PHE A 58 11.37 -0.86 -11.64
C PHE A 58 11.17 0.67 -11.54
N HIS A 59 11.52 1.27 -10.40
CA HIS A 59 11.43 2.71 -10.28
C HIS A 59 12.38 3.41 -11.27
N PRO A 60 11.89 4.41 -12.05
CA PRO A 60 12.65 4.94 -13.17
C PRO A 60 13.93 5.67 -12.77
N LYS A 61 13.93 6.39 -11.65
CA LYS A 61 15.08 7.17 -11.18
C LYS A 61 14.99 7.45 -9.68
N TYR A 62 16.01 7.04 -8.95
CA TYR A 62 16.21 7.38 -7.54
C TYR A 62 16.84 8.78 -7.42
N SER A 63 16.00 9.79 -7.31
CA SER A 63 16.42 11.18 -7.10
C SER A 63 16.39 11.52 -5.61
N PRO A 64 17.10 12.58 -5.15
CA PRO A 64 16.94 13.08 -3.77
C PRO A 64 15.49 13.38 -3.41
N ARG A 65 14.69 13.89 -4.37
CA ARG A 65 13.26 14.16 -4.17
C ARG A 65 12.46 12.88 -3.90
N PHE A 66 12.82 11.77 -4.55
CA PHE A 66 12.19 10.48 -4.29
C PHE A 66 12.45 9.99 -2.86
N PHE A 67 13.67 10.13 -2.36
CA PHE A 67 13.98 9.75 -0.98
C PHE A 67 13.28 10.65 0.03
N VAL A 68 13.21 11.98 -0.21
CA VAL A 68 12.39 12.89 0.60
C VAL A 68 10.94 12.44 0.62
N PHE A 69 10.35 12.15 -0.55
CA PHE A 69 8.99 11.62 -0.64
C PHE A 69 8.83 10.33 0.16
N ALA A 70 9.70 9.34 -0.04
CA ALA A 70 9.55 8.03 0.59
C ALA A 70 9.64 8.11 2.12
N ILE A 71 10.65 8.84 2.64
CA ILE A 71 10.84 9.04 4.07
C ILE A 71 9.67 9.83 4.67
N THR A 72 9.27 10.93 4.04
CA THR A 72 8.17 11.77 4.54
C THR A 72 6.84 11.01 4.51
N SER A 73 6.58 10.24 3.44
CA SER A 73 5.36 9.42 3.36
C SER A 73 5.31 8.33 4.41
N PHE A 74 6.44 7.67 4.67
CA PHE A 74 6.54 6.71 5.76
C PHE A 74 6.24 7.39 7.11
N LEU A 75 6.89 8.51 7.42
CA LEU A 75 6.75 9.20 8.70
C LEU A 75 5.36 9.80 8.90
N ILE A 76 4.77 10.41 7.88
CA ILE A 76 3.42 10.97 7.96
C ILE A 76 2.39 9.85 8.07
N GLY A 77 2.49 8.79 7.24
CA GLY A 77 1.57 7.67 7.31
C GLY A 77 1.65 6.96 8.66
N PHE A 78 2.85 6.61 9.12
CA PHE A 78 3.06 6.02 10.44
C PHE A 78 2.59 6.95 11.58
N GLY A 79 2.89 8.24 11.50
CA GLY A 79 2.48 9.23 12.51
C GLY A 79 0.96 9.44 12.56
N ALA A 80 0.28 9.38 11.41
CA ALA A 80 -1.17 9.43 11.35
C ALA A 80 -1.81 8.21 12.04
N GLU A 81 -1.26 7.02 11.79
CA GLU A 81 -1.70 5.79 12.47
C GLU A 81 -1.45 5.85 13.98
N TRP A 82 -0.26 6.34 14.37
CA TRP A 82 0.07 6.53 15.78
C TRP A 82 -0.92 7.49 16.45
N LEU A 83 -1.21 8.62 15.81
CA LEU A 83 -2.19 9.57 16.30
C LEU A 83 -3.59 8.95 16.37
N GLY A 84 -3.99 8.20 15.34
CA GLY A 84 -5.28 7.50 15.28
C GLY A 84 -5.48 6.54 16.44
N VAL A 85 -4.55 5.59 16.61
CA VAL A 85 -4.61 4.56 17.66
C VAL A 85 -4.61 5.14 19.08
N HIS A 86 -3.78 6.18 19.31
CA HIS A 86 -3.63 6.72 20.68
C HIS A 86 -4.68 7.76 21.07
N THR A 87 -5.36 8.37 20.10
CA THR A 87 -6.28 9.49 20.40
C THR A 87 -7.70 9.30 19.88
N GLY A 88 -7.91 8.39 18.93
CA GLY A 88 -9.18 8.22 18.22
C GLY A 88 -9.56 9.41 17.30
N TYR A 89 -8.78 10.50 17.24
CA TYR A 89 -9.10 11.68 16.43
C TYR A 89 -9.04 11.46 14.92
N LEU A 90 -8.06 10.67 14.46
CA LEU A 90 -7.97 10.24 13.08
C LEU A 90 -8.52 8.81 12.99
N PHE A 91 -9.16 8.51 11.91
CA PHE A 91 -9.73 7.21 11.58
C PHE A 91 -10.88 6.78 12.50
N GLY A 92 -10.79 6.90 13.83
CA GLY A 92 -11.69 6.42 14.88
C GLY A 92 -10.97 5.53 15.88
N ASP A 93 -11.69 4.85 16.76
CA ASP A 93 -11.13 3.98 17.80
C ASP A 93 -10.86 2.58 17.25
N TYR A 94 -9.60 2.22 17.07
CA TYR A 94 -9.15 0.92 16.60
C TYR A 94 -7.80 0.52 17.21
N ALA A 95 -7.46 -0.75 17.11
CA ALA A 95 -6.16 -1.25 17.53
C ALA A 95 -5.64 -2.31 16.56
N TYR A 96 -4.32 -2.35 16.36
CA TYR A 96 -3.65 -3.35 15.53
C TYR A 96 -3.52 -4.70 16.24
N GLY A 97 -3.85 -5.78 15.53
CA GLY A 97 -3.54 -7.15 15.90
C GLY A 97 -2.04 -7.47 15.90
N SER A 98 -1.67 -8.69 16.22
CA SER A 98 -0.26 -9.12 16.34
C SER A 98 0.39 -9.58 15.02
N VAL A 99 -0.37 -9.74 13.94
CA VAL A 99 0.03 -10.49 12.74
C VAL A 99 0.83 -9.67 11.71
N LEU A 100 0.86 -8.35 11.85
CA LEU A 100 1.58 -7.46 10.92
C LEU A 100 3.06 -7.22 11.28
N GLY A 101 3.64 -8.09 12.11
CA GLY A 101 5.06 -8.09 12.43
C GLY A 101 5.46 -7.06 13.50
N ILE A 102 6.66 -6.50 13.35
CA ILE A 102 7.28 -5.64 14.38
C ILE A 102 6.50 -4.34 14.53
N LYS A 103 6.14 -4.03 15.78
CA LYS A 103 5.47 -2.79 16.17
C LYS A 103 6.44 -1.82 16.85
N LEU A 104 6.20 -0.54 16.62
CA LEU A 104 6.75 0.55 17.41
C LEU A 104 5.57 1.31 18.02
N ASP A 105 5.48 1.32 19.35
CA ASP A 105 4.40 1.98 20.09
C ASP A 105 3.00 1.58 19.56
N ASP A 106 2.73 0.27 19.56
CA ASP A 106 1.51 -0.40 19.10
C ASP A 106 1.24 -0.36 17.58
N ILE A 107 1.99 0.39 16.80
CA ILE A 107 1.81 0.51 15.34
C ILE A 107 2.80 -0.40 14.60
N PRO A 108 2.34 -1.31 13.72
CA PRO A 108 3.23 -2.11 12.89
C PRO A 108 4.04 -1.23 11.93
N LEU A 109 5.37 -1.40 11.89
CA LEU A 109 6.24 -0.63 10.99
C LEU A 109 5.88 -0.81 9.51
N ILE A 110 5.32 -1.96 9.16
CA ILE A 110 4.89 -2.28 7.80
C ILE A 110 3.79 -1.32 7.29
N ILE A 111 3.05 -0.69 8.18
CA ILE A 111 1.99 0.27 7.79
C ILE A 111 2.61 1.53 7.18
N GLY A 112 3.70 2.07 7.74
CA GLY A 112 4.43 3.16 7.11
C GLY A 112 4.96 2.78 5.71
N VAL A 113 5.41 1.54 5.54
CA VAL A 113 5.81 0.97 4.24
C VAL A 113 4.62 0.92 3.28
N ASN A 114 3.46 0.50 3.76
CA ASN A 114 2.23 0.45 2.96
C ASN A 114 1.81 1.84 2.47
N TRP A 115 1.88 2.87 3.31
CA TRP A 115 1.60 4.25 2.91
C TRP A 115 2.50 4.73 1.76
N VAL A 116 3.80 4.41 1.80
CA VAL A 116 4.72 4.70 0.69
C VAL A 116 4.32 3.94 -0.58
N MET A 117 4.05 2.65 -0.46
CA MET A 117 3.72 1.78 -1.58
C MET A 117 2.43 2.23 -2.27
N LEU A 118 1.35 2.46 -1.51
CA LEU A 118 0.07 2.91 -2.05
C LEU A 118 0.18 4.29 -2.69
N SER A 119 0.98 5.21 -2.09
CA SER A 119 1.21 6.53 -2.68
C SER A 119 1.87 6.43 -4.06
N ILE A 120 2.86 5.54 -4.23
CA ILE A 120 3.49 5.30 -5.54
C ILE A 120 2.47 4.69 -6.51
N VAL A 121 1.80 3.63 -6.10
CA VAL A 121 0.89 2.86 -6.96
C VAL A 121 -0.25 3.72 -7.47
N CYS A 122 -1.01 4.37 -6.58
CA CYS A 122 -2.16 5.19 -6.95
C CYS A 122 -1.72 6.45 -7.71
N GLY A 123 -0.62 7.07 -7.31
CA GLY A 123 -0.05 8.21 -8.00
C GLY A 123 0.39 7.89 -9.44
N GLU A 124 0.98 6.72 -9.70
CA GLU A 124 1.34 6.27 -11.04
C GLU A 124 0.11 5.97 -11.91
N ILE A 125 -0.88 5.26 -11.35
CA ILE A 125 -2.13 4.95 -12.08
C ILE A 125 -2.78 6.23 -12.59
N VAL A 126 -3.05 7.19 -11.71
CA VAL A 126 -3.72 8.43 -12.09
C VAL A 126 -2.86 9.26 -13.04
N SER A 127 -1.54 9.28 -12.84
CA SER A 127 -0.62 10.04 -13.69
C SER A 127 -0.53 9.51 -15.12
N SER A 128 -0.97 8.29 -15.40
CA SER A 128 -1.00 7.74 -16.75
C SER A 128 -2.15 8.29 -17.62
N PHE A 129 -3.20 8.85 -16.98
CA PHE A 129 -4.41 9.33 -17.69
C PHE A 129 -4.66 10.83 -17.51
N ILE A 130 -4.18 11.42 -16.42
CA ILE A 130 -4.47 12.81 -16.03
C ILE A 130 -3.22 13.65 -16.17
N HIS A 131 -3.36 14.88 -16.74
CA HIS A 131 -2.23 15.79 -16.93
C HIS A 131 -2.03 16.81 -15.78
N PRO A 132 -3.06 17.52 -15.27
CA PRO A 132 -2.90 18.54 -14.23
C PRO A 132 -2.45 17.93 -12.90
N LYS A 133 -1.31 18.42 -12.35
CA LYS A 133 -0.72 17.85 -11.13
C LYS A 133 -1.65 17.85 -9.92
N ALA A 134 -2.41 18.94 -9.73
CA ALA A 134 -3.36 19.04 -8.62
C ALA A 134 -4.48 18.00 -8.75
N LEU A 135 -5.02 17.83 -9.96
CA LEU A 135 -6.07 16.82 -10.20
C LEU A 135 -5.52 15.40 -10.04
N ARG A 136 -4.26 15.15 -10.43
CA ARG A 136 -3.59 13.88 -10.15
C ARG A 136 -3.55 13.57 -8.65
N ALA A 137 -3.12 14.55 -7.84
CA ALA A 137 -3.01 14.36 -6.40
C ALA A 137 -4.38 14.06 -5.77
N ILE A 138 -5.41 14.81 -6.16
CA ILE A 138 -6.78 14.60 -5.64
C ILE A 138 -7.30 13.21 -6.03
N LEU A 139 -7.23 12.84 -7.31
CA LEU A 139 -7.76 11.56 -7.79
C LEU A 139 -6.94 10.37 -7.26
N ALA A 140 -5.63 10.53 -7.09
CA ALA A 140 -4.80 9.48 -6.49
C ALA A 140 -5.08 9.30 -4.99
N ALA A 141 -5.35 10.37 -4.25
CA ALA A 141 -5.79 10.30 -2.86
C ALA A 141 -7.16 9.60 -2.75
N LEU A 142 -8.12 9.94 -3.62
CA LEU A 142 -9.41 9.23 -3.70
C LEU A 142 -9.22 7.74 -4.04
N LEU A 143 -8.29 7.42 -4.93
CA LEU A 143 -7.99 6.03 -5.30
C LEU A 143 -7.38 5.26 -4.13
N MET A 144 -6.51 5.89 -3.32
CA MET A 144 -5.99 5.31 -2.08
C MET A 144 -7.10 5.02 -1.08
N THR A 145 -8.01 5.98 -0.86
CA THR A 145 -9.17 5.82 0.01
C THR A 145 -10.11 4.72 -0.49
N GLY A 146 -10.33 4.64 -1.81
CA GLY A 146 -11.13 3.57 -2.40
C GLY A 146 -10.49 2.18 -2.25
N LEU A 147 -9.17 2.11 -2.27
CA LEU A 147 -8.46 0.85 -2.01
C LEU A 147 -8.55 0.46 -0.53
N ASP A 148 -8.42 1.43 0.39
CA ASP A 148 -8.65 1.22 1.82
C ASP A 148 -10.05 0.66 2.10
N TYR A 149 -11.08 1.20 1.43
CA TYR A 149 -12.46 0.67 1.53
C TYR A 149 -12.54 -0.83 1.17
N LEU A 150 -11.75 -1.30 0.20
CA LEU A 150 -11.68 -2.72 -0.14
C LEU A 150 -10.84 -3.52 0.86
N ILE A 151 -9.83 -2.91 1.48
CA ILE A 151 -8.93 -3.55 2.45
C ILE A 151 -9.66 -3.81 3.77
N GLU A 152 -10.43 -2.86 4.25
CA GLU A 152 -11.02 -2.85 5.60
C GLU A 152 -11.74 -4.15 6.00
N PRO A 153 -12.74 -4.67 5.25
CA PRO A 153 -13.45 -5.88 5.67
C PRO A 153 -12.53 -7.10 5.76
N VAL A 154 -11.56 -7.18 4.85
CA VAL A 154 -10.59 -8.29 4.81
C VAL A 154 -9.60 -8.18 5.95
N ALA A 155 -9.12 -7.00 6.23
CA ALA A 155 -8.16 -6.74 7.31
C ALA A 155 -8.73 -7.08 8.69
N ILE A 156 -10.00 -6.72 8.94
CA ILE A 156 -10.73 -7.09 10.15
C ILE A 156 -10.86 -8.62 10.23
N ASN A 157 -11.29 -9.27 9.16
CA ASN A 157 -11.46 -10.72 9.09
C ASN A 157 -10.13 -11.49 9.30
N LEU A 158 -9.01 -10.93 8.84
CA LEU A 158 -7.67 -11.50 9.01
C LEU A 158 -7.00 -11.10 10.34
N GLY A 159 -7.63 -10.27 11.16
CA GLY A 159 -7.10 -9.83 12.45
C GLY A 159 -5.90 -8.87 12.33
N TYR A 160 -5.82 -8.12 11.23
CA TYR A 160 -4.78 -7.08 11.08
C TYR A 160 -5.02 -5.93 12.03
N TRP A 161 -6.28 -5.50 12.15
CA TRP A 161 -6.78 -4.57 13.16
C TRP A 161 -8.24 -4.86 13.50
N HIS A 162 -8.72 -4.24 14.53
CA HIS A 162 -10.11 -4.32 14.97
C HIS A 162 -10.59 -2.95 15.43
N TRP A 163 -11.82 -2.63 15.09
CA TRP A 163 -12.51 -1.43 15.53
C TRP A 163 -13.16 -1.67 16.88
N GLN A 164 -13.20 -0.64 17.73
CA GLN A 164 -13.97 -0.68 18.99
C GLN A 164 -15.48 -0.71 18.71
N SER A 165 -15.92 -0.01 17.66
CA SER A 165 -17.28 -0.07 17.14
C SER A 165 -17.47 -1.29 16.26
N SER A 166 -18.73 -1.78 16.14
CA SER A 166 -19.06 -2.86 15.20
C SER A 166 -18.99 -2.45 13.73
N GLU A 167 -18.94 -1.15 13.47
CA GLU A 167 -18.92 -0.59 12.10
C GLU A 167 -17.66 0.24 11.88
N ILE A 168 -17.18 0.24 10.63
CA ILE A 168 -16.06 1.09 10.21
C ILE A 168 -16.57 2.53 10.13
N PRO A 169 -16.02 3.48 10.90
CA PRO A 169 -16.55 4.84 10.90
C PRO A 169 -16.24 5.56 9.58
N LEU A 170 -17.17 6.40 9.13
CA LEU A 170 -16.95 7.22 7.92
C LEU A 170 -15.75 8.17 8.06
N SER A 171 -15.42 8.56 9.31
CA SER A 171 -14.21 9.33 9.62
C SER A 171 -12.92 8.61 9.17
N ASN A 172 -12.89 7.27 9.14
CA ASN A 172 -11.76 6.52 8.61
C ASN A 172 -11.46 6.95 7.16
N TYR A 173 -12.46 6.89 6.30
CA TYR A 173 -12.27 7.20 4.88
C TYR A 173 -11.99 8.70 4.63
N ALA A 174 -12.59 9.58 5.42
CA ALA A 174 -12.27 11.01 5.37
C ALA A 174 -10.82 11.27 5.76
N SER A 175 -10.33 10.62 6.82
CA SER A 175 -8.96 10.74 7.29
C SER A 175 -7.95 10.12 6.32
N TRP A 176 -8.28 8.97 5.71
CA TRP A 176 -7.47 8.40 4.62
C TRP A 176 -7.27 9.41 3.49
N PHE A 177 -8.34 10.07 3.04
CA PHE A 177 -8.24 11.11 2.02
C PHE A 177 -7.40 12.30 2.47
N ILE A 178 -7.62 12.80 3.69
CA ILE A 178 -6.91 13.96 4.24
C ILE A 178 -5.41 13.69 4.37
N VAL A 179 -5.01 12.49 4.83
CA VAL A 179 -3.60 12.09 4.95
C VAL A 179 -3.00 11.80 3.58
N ALA A 180 -3.72 11.09 2.70
CA ALA A 180 -3.23 10.74 1.38
C ALA A 180 -3.00 11.95 0.47
N LEU A 181 -3.82 13.00 0.57
CA LEU A 181 -3.76 14.15 -0.32
C LEU A 181 -2.40 14.87 -0.31
N PRO A 182 -1.83 15.29 0.83
CA PRO A 182 -0.49 15.88 0.86
C PRO A 182 0.60 14.90 0.41
N LEU A 183 0.47 13.60 0.69
CA LEU A 183 1.41 12.59 0.22
C LEU A 183 1.37 12.47 -1.31
N GLN A 184 0.20 12.58 -1.91
CA GLN A 184 0.06 12.55 -3.37
C GLN A 184 0.62 13.82 -4.02
N PHE A 185 0.49 15.01 -3.42
CA PHE A 185 1.19 16.21 -3.88
C PHE A 185 2.71 16.03 -3.81
N LEU A 186 3.21 15.48 -2.73
CA LEU A 186 4.64 15.20 -2.55
C LEU A 186 5.13 14.16 -3.56
N TYR A 187 4.33 13.13 -3.84
CA TYR A 187 4.62 12.16 -4.89
C TYR A 187 4.72 12.82 -6.27
N GLN A 188 3.74 13.65 -6.67
CA GLN A 188 3.75 14.34 -7.95
C GLN A 188 4.95 15.31 -8.10
N TRP A 189 5.43 15.89 -7.01
CA TRP A 189 6.64 16.70 -6.99
C TRP A 189 7.92 15.85 -7.17
N SER A 190 7.96 14.67 -6.62
CA SER A 190 9.13 13.78 -6.64
C SER A 190 9.21 12.92 -7.90
N ARG A 191 8.11 12.78 -8.62
CA ARG A 191 7.95 11.85 -9.75
C ARG A 191 8.94 12.16 -10.89
N SER A 192 9.65 11.13 -11.35
CA SER A 192 10.73 11.24 -12.34
C SER A 192 10.59 10.32 -13.55
N GLY A 193 9.39 9.83 -13.82
CA GLY A 193 9.07 8.92 -14.91
C GLY A 193 7.91 7.99 -14.56
N ASN A 194 7.68 6.95 -15.34
CA ASN A 194 6.62 5.99 -15.14
C ASN A 194 7.16 4.69 -14.55
N ASN A 195 6.46 4.14 -13.56
CA ASN A 195 6.73 2.81 -13.04
C ASN A 195 5.76 1.82 -13.71
N PRO A 196 6.25 0.92 -14.58
CA PRO A 196 5.37 0.03 -15.33
C PRO A 196 4.69 -1.04 -14.46
N LEU A 197 5.23 -1.30 -13.25
CA LEU A 197 4.66 -2.31 -12.35
C LEU A 197 3.52 -1.79 -11.48
N ALA A 198 3.34 -0.47 -11.38
CA ALA A 198 2.26 0.11 -10.56
C ALA A 198 0.87 -0.43 -10.95
N LYS A 199 0.60 -0.54 -12.26
CA LYS A 199 -0.68 -1.09 -12.76
C LYS A 199 -0.89 -2.55 -12.36
N TRP A 200 0.19 -3.36 -12.41
CA TRP A 200 0.11 -4.78 -12.06
C TRP A 200 -0.09 -4.98 -10.57
N LEU A 201 0.61 -4.21 -9.75
CA LEU A 201 0.43 -4.26 -8.29
C LEU A 201 -0.96 -3.78 -7.89
N PHE A 202 -1.43 -2.66 -8.46
CA PHE A 202 -2.78 -2.15 -8.18
C PHE A 202 -3.86 -3.18 -8.52
N LEU A 203 -3.82 -3.75 -9.73
CA LEU A 203 -4.77 -4.77 -10.15
C LEU A 203 -4.70 -6.02 -9.27
N SER A 204 -3.49 -6.46 -8.91
CA SER A 204 -3.31 -7.61 -8.02
C SER A 204 -3.91 -7.34 -6.64
N GLN A 205 -3.72 -6.15 -6.07
CA GLN A 205 -4.32 -5.77 -4.78
C GLN A 205 -5.84 -5.69 -4.85
N VAL A 206 -6.39 -5.01 -5.86
CA VAL A 206 -7.86 -4.90 -6.03
C VAL A 206 -8.50 -6.29 -6.16
N LEU A 207 -7.95 -7.14 -7.04
CA LEU A 207 -8.47 -8.50 -7.23
C LEU A 207 -8.29 -9.37 -5.98
N PHE A 208 -7.18 -9.21 -5.26
CA PHE A 208 -6.91 -9.91 -4.00
C PHE A 208 -7.97 -9.60 -2.95
N PHE A 209 -8.22 -8.32 -2.69
CA PHE A 209 -9.19 -7.91 -1.67
C PHE A 209 -10.62 -8.23 -2.08
N ILE A 210 -10.99 -8.08 -3.34
CA ILE A 210 -12.32 -8.51 -3.84
C ILE A 210 -12.49 -10.03 -3.68
N ALA A 211 -11.51 -10.82 -4.07
CA ALA A 211 -11.59 -12.29 -3.97
C ALA A 211 -11.76 -12.73 -2.51
N LEU A 212 -11.01 -12.14 -1.56
CA LEU A 212 -11.12 -12.50 -0.13
C LEU A 212 -12.41 -12.01 0.54
N GLN A 213 -13.14 -11.07 -0.06
CA GLN A 213 -14.48 -10.70 0.43
C GLN A 213 -15.59 -11.65 -0.04
N VAL A 214 -15.36 -12.36 -1.15
CA VAL A 214 -16.36 -13.26 -1.76
C VAL A 214 -16.15 -14.72 -1.35
N LEU A 215 -14.91 -15.11 -1.05
CA LEU A 215 -14.52 -16.47 -0.62
C LEU A 215 -14.68 -16.67 0.88
#